data_faab31aedc73810654db7b6d4d02ac29
#
_entry.id   faab31aedc73810654db7b6d4d02ac29
#
_cell.length_a   1.000
_cell.length_b   1.000
_cell.length_c   1.000
_cell.angle_alpha   90.00
_cell.angle_beta   90.00
_cell.angle_gamma   90.00
#
_symmetry.space_group_name_H-M   'P 1'
#
loop_
_entity.id
_entity.type
_entity.pdbx_description
1 polymer ?
#
loop_
_entity_poly.entity_id
_entity_poly.type
_entity_poly.pdbx_seq_one_letter_code
_entity_poly.pdbx_strand_id
1 'polypeptide(L)'
;MATESRIALMKERFYITLASLRTLTNAKNTAYIEDERYKELIEEVSTAKITARKTSRDYWLLRRYDVLTIDQKSKLIFPVKDTTSTIIYYACDSELFDILHEAHIQIGHGGRDRMMKEVGSHYKNITRKDIETFLELCETCQQKQKNIKKGIVVKPIISSEFNSRCQVDLIDFQSQPDVDNKFIMVYQDHLTKFVVLKPLKTKRAEEVAHTLLDIFTLLGAPAILQSDNGRDFSNRIIENLKTYWKNYSW
;
A
#
# COMPACT_ATOMS: atom_id res chain seq x y z
N MET A 1 -6.72 30.32 -3.04
CA MET A 1 -5.85 31.07 -2.10
C MET A 1 -5.12 30.16 -1.11
N ALA A 2 -5.75 29.45 -0.17
CA ALA A 2 -5.00 28.61 0.81
C ALA A 2 -4.25 27.40 0.17
N THR A 3 -4.79 26.81 -0.87
CA THR A 3 -4.20 25.65 -1.56
C THR A 3 -3.01 26.05 -2.44
N GLU A 4 -3.11 27.14 -3.16
CA GLU A 4 -2.05 27.69 -4.02
C GLU A 4 -0.82 28.10 -3.20
N SER A 5 -1.04 28.75 -2.04
CA SER A 5 0.04 29.11 -1.11
C SER A 5 0.78 27.87 -0.57
N ARG A 6 0.06 26.75 -0.32
CA ARG A 6 0.68 25.50 0.13
C ARG A 6 1.51 24.85 -0.96
N ILE A 7 1.03 24.82 -2.20
CA ILE A 7 1.77 24.27 -3.34
C ILE A 7 3.04 25.09 -3.58
N ALA A 8 2.95 26.42 -3.53
CA ALA A 8 4.11 27.30 -3.69
C ALA A 8 5.18 27.03 -2.61
N LEU A 9 4.77 26.89 -1.35
CA LEU A 9 5.68 26.55 -0.25
C LEU A 9 6.30 25.15 -0.41
N MET A 10 5.52 24.18 -0.88
CA MET A 10 6.01 22.84 -1.17
C MET A 10 7.05 22.87 -2.31
N LYS A 11 6.79 23.66 -3.35
CA LYS A 11 7.71 23.86 -4.49
C LYS A 11 9.04 24.45 -4.05
N GLU A 12 8.99 25.49 -3.22
CA GLU A 12 10.20 26.13 -2.65
C GLU A 12 11.03 25.13 -1.83
N ARG A 13 10.39 24.42 -0.91
CA ARG A 13 11.05 23.37 -0.10
C ARG A 13 11.64 22.25 -0.94
N PHE A 14 10.95 21.85 -2.00
CA PHE A 14 11.43 20.83 -2.92
C PHE A 14 12.75 21.26 -3.56
N TYR A 15 12.85 22.46 -4.11
CA TYR A 15 14.09 22.92 -4.74
C TYR A 15 15.21 23.15 -3.74
N ILE A 16 14.94 23.63 -2.53
CA ILE A 16 15.95 23.76 -1.47
C ILE A 16 16.52 22.37 -1.13
N THR A 17 15.64 21.37 -0.93
CA THR A 17 16.07 20.00 -0.62
C THR A 17 16.85 19.38 -1.77
N LEU A 18 16.39 19.59 -2.99
CA LEU A 18 17.04 19.10 -4.19
C LEU A 18 18.45 19.69 -4.37
N ALA A 19 18.61 21.00 -4.16
CA ALA A 19 19.89 21.67 -4.20
C ALA A 19 20.88 21.11 -3.16
N SER A 20 20.42 20.88 -1.93
CA SER A 20 21.24 20.30 -0.87
C SER A 20 21.69 18.85 -1.19
N LEU A 21 20.81 18.04 -1.76
CA LEU A 21 21.14 16.68 -2.18
C LEU A 21 22.14 16.63 -3.33
N ARG A 22 22.07 17.58 -4.26
CA ARG A 22 23.00 17.67 -5.39
C ARG A 22 24.40 18.10 -4.99
N THR A 23 24.53 18.96 -3.98
CA THR A 23 25.85 19.36 -3.46
C THR A 23 26.55 18.21 -2.72
N LEU A 24 25.81 17.32 -2.10
CA LEU A 24 26.34 16.14 -1.37
C LEU A 24 26.77 15.01 -2.30
N THR A 25 26.17 14.88 -3.47
CA THR A 25 26.54 13.88 -4.47
C THR A 25 27.46 14.55 -5.48
N ASN A 26 28.74 14.09 -5.58
CA ASN A 26 29.69 14.53 -6.62
C ASN A 26 29.04 14.37 -8.01
N ALA A 27 28.35 15.41 -8.45
CA ALA A 27 27.34 15.35 -9.48
C ALA A 27 27.93 15.45 -10.89
N LYS A 28 28.48 14.37 -11.39
CA LYS A 28 28.52 14.12 -12.84
C LYS A 28 27.25 13.36 -13.30
N ASN A 29 26.12 13.56 -12.60
CA ASN A 29 24.91 12.87 -12.97
C ASN A 29 24.24 13.59 -14.15
N THR A 30 24.32 13.01 -15.33
CA THR A 30 23.72 13.51 -16.58
C THR A 30 22.17 13.49 -16.58
N ALA A 31 21.55 13.05 -15.50
CA ALA A 31 20.09 13.11 -15.35
C ALA A 31 19.61 14.54 -15.02
N TYR A 32 20.44 15.34 -14.37
CA TYR A 32 20.08 16.71 -14.02
C TYR A 32 20.45 17.67 -15.14
N ILE A 33 19.45 18.36 -15.68
CA ILE A 33 19.62 19.31 -16.77
C ILE A 33 19.11 20.67 -16.28
N GLU A 34 20.06 21.56 -15.98
CA GLU A 34 19.76 22.96 -15.65
C GLU A 34 19.14 23.67 -16.84
N ASP A 35 18.37 24.73 -16.61
CA ASP A 35 17.64 25.44 -17.66
C ASP A 35 18.53 26.02 -18.76
N GLU A 36 19.69 26.55 -18.38
CA GLU A 36 20.66 27.06 -19.33
C GLU A 36 21.24 25.91 -20.16
N ARG A 37 21.63 24.82 -19.49
CA ARG A 37 22.16 23.64 -20.16
C ARG A 37 21.12 22.96 -21.07
N TYR A 38 19.85 23.02 -20.70
CA TYR A 38 18.75 22.50 -21.53
C TYR A 38 18.64 23.26 -22.86
N LYS A 39 18.76 24.60 -22.83
CA LYS A 39 18.78 25.45 -24.05
C LYS A 39 19.99 25.19 -24.91
N GLU A 40 21.18 25.15 -24.31
CA GLU A 40 22.42 24.80 -25.01
C GLU A 40 22.33 23.43 -25.71
N LEU A 41 21.78 22.42 -25.03
CA LEU A 41 21.60 21.09 -25.62
C LEU A 41 20.66 21.10 -26.82
N ILE A 42 19.60 21.91 -26.80
CA ILE A 42 18.72 22.09 -27.96
C ILE A 42 19.47 22.66 -29.13
N GLU A 43 20.31 23.69 -28.92
CA GLU A 43 21.11 24.31 -29.95
C GLU A 43 22.21 23.37 -30.48
N GLU A 44 22.95 22.69 -29.56
CA GLU A 44 23.99 21.71 -29.94
C GLU A 44 23.40 20.58 -30.78
N VAL A 45 22.24 20.00 -30.35
CA VAL A 45 21.59 18.91 -31.09
C VAL A 45 21.08 19.38 -32.45
N SER A 46 20.48 20.57 -32.51
CA SER A 46 19.98 21.15 -33.77
C SER A 46 21.13 21.40 -34.75
N THR A 47 22.25 21.94 -34.28
CA THR A 47 23.46 22.15 -35.07
C THR A 47 24.05 20.81 -35.52
N ALA A 48 24.17 19.82 -34.64
CA ALA A 48 24.68 18.50 -34.97
C ALA A 48 23.84 17.76 -36.02
N LYS A 49 22.52 18.03 -36.10
CA LYS A 49 21.65 17.47 -37.16
C LYS A 49 22.01 17.99 -38.55
N ILE A 50 22.30 19.26 -38.63
CA ILE A 50 22.54 19.98 -39.92
C ILE A 50 24.01 19.80 -40.41
N THR A 51 24.94 19.59 -39.48
CA THR A 51 26.38 19.48 -39.78
C THR A 51 26.68 18.26 -40.65
N ALA A 52 27.32 18.50 -41.83
CA ALA A 52 27.67 17.44 -42.79
C ALA A 52 28.80 16.52 -42.26
N ARG A 53 29.82 17.07 -41.60
CA ARG A 53 30.92 16.31 -41.00
C ARG A 53 30.73 16.30 -39.49
N LYS A 54 30.23 15.17 -38.96
CA LYS A 54 29.94 14.97 -37.53
C LYS A 54 31.21 14.61 -36.76
N THR A 55 31.38 15.25 -35.60
CA THR A 55 32.42 14.92 -34.62
C THR A 55 31.97 13.76 -33.74
N SER A 56 32.87 13.17 -32.96
CA SER A 56 32.52 12.14 -31.97
C SER A 56 31.50 12.65 -30.95
N ARG A 57 31.54 13.96 -30.62
CA ARG A 57 30.58 14.61 -29.74
C ARG A 57 29.19 14.68 -30.37
N ASP A 58 29.09 15.01 -31.65
CA ASP A 58 27.80 15.09 -32.36
C ASP A 58 27.11 13.72 -32.42
N TYR A 59 27.87 12.66 -32.68
CA TYR A 59 27.34 11.30 -32.63
C TYR A 59 26.85 10.93 -31.25
N TRP A 60 27.58 11.34 -30.20
CA TRP A 60 27.16 11.09 -28.81
C TRP A 60 25.86 11.85 -28.46
N LEU A 61 25.72 13.12 -28.88
CA LEU A 61 24.53 13.94 -28.70
C LEU A 61 23.33 13.32 -29.41
N LEU A 62 23.45 13.03 -30.71
CA LEU A 62 22.38 12.49 -31.54
C LEU A 62 21.93 11.09 -31.12
N ARG A 63 22.79 10.35 -30.44
CA ARG A 63 22.41 9.05 -29.87
C ARG A 63 21.53 9.17 -28.60
N ARG A 64 21.66 10.27 -27.88
CA ARG A 64 21.00 10.49 -26.58
C ARG A 64 19.84 11.46 -26.64
N TYR A 65 19.95 12.46 -27.49
CA TYR A 65 19.03 13.58 -27.54
C TYR A 65 18.51 13.80 -28.95
N ASP A 66 17.29 14.24 -29.03
CA ASP A 66 16.67 14.76 -30.24
C ASP A 66 15.86 16.01 -29.88
N VAL A 67 15.49 16.82 -30.86
CA VAL A 67 14.74 18.06 -30.69
C VAL A 67 13.44 17.96 -31.46
N LEU A 68 12.33 18.14 -30.74
CA LEU A 68 11.00 18.25 -31.29
C LEU A 68 10.53 19.70 -31.16
N THR A 69 10.16 20.30 -32.26
CA THR A 69 9.60 21.66 -32.29
C THR A 69 8.12 21.61 -32.58
N ILE A 70 7.31 22.11 -31.62
CA ILE A 70 5.85 22.24 -31.71
C ILE A 70 5.51 23.71 -31.43
N ASP A 71 4.76 24.38 -32.28
CA ASP A 71 4.30 25.75 -32.09
C ASP A 71 5.40 26.73 -31.63
N GLN A 72 6.53 26.72 -32.28
CA GLN A 72 7.74 27.53 -31.99
C GLN A 72 8.42 27.22 -30.63
N LYS A 73 7.98 26.20 -29.92
CA LYS A 73 8.65 25.72 -28.70
C LYS A 73 9.43 24.47 -28.99
N SER A 74 10.72 24.50 -28.78
CA SER A 74 11.61 23.35 -28.93
C SER A 74 11.75 22.61 -27.62
N LYS A 75 11.48 21.29 -27.62
CA LYS A 75 11.65 20.41 -26.48
C LYS A 75 12.66 19.32 -26.77
N LEU A 76 13.46 18.99 -25.75
CA LEU A 76 14.43 17.92 -25.84
C LEU A 76 13.71 16.58 -25.61
N ILE A 77 13.91 15.64 -26.54
CA ILE A 77 13.31 14.32 -26.50
C ILE A 77 14.37 13.22 -26.63
N PHE A 78 14.01 12.01 -26.21
CA PHE A 78 14.83 10.84 -26.51
C PHE A 78 14.66 10.46 -28.01
N PRO A 79 15.73 10.10 -28.73
CA PRO A 79 15.64 9.79 -30.16
C PRO A 79 14.65 8.65 -30.42
N VAL A 80 13.68 8.95 -31.29
CA VAL A 80 12.65 7.98 -31.69
C VAL A 80 13.20 7.14 -32.85
N LYS A 81 13.21 5.83 -32.71
CA LYS A 81 13.70 4.91 -33.75
C LYS A 81 12.59 4.45 -34.69
N ASP A 82 11.36 4.32 -34.18
CA ASP A 82 10.22 3.85 -34.94
C ASP A 82 9.03 4.81 -34.81
N THR A 83 8.25 4.94 -35.86
CA THR A 83 7.09 5.85 -35.97
C THR A 83 5.95 5.50 -34.99
N THR A 84 6.01 4.36 -34.35
CA THR A 84 5.00 3.86 -33.38
C THR A 84 5.41 4.02 -31.92
N SER A 85 6.63 4.50 -31.64
CA SER A 85 7.10 4.66 -30.26
C SER A 85 6.57 5.94 -29.63
N THR A 86 6.19 5.87 -28.36
CA THR A 86 5.80 7.02 -27.54
C THR A 86 6.97 7.99 -27.41
N ILE A 87 6.70 9.29 -27.55
CA ILE A 87 7.70 10.35 -27.39
C ILE A 87 8.03 10.47 -25.90
N ILE A 88 9.33 10.33 -25.59
CA ILE A 88 9.84 10.47 -24.21
C ILE A 88 10.63 11.78 -24.13
N TYR A 89 10.23 12.66 -23.22
CA TYR A 89 10.82 13.98 -23.03
C TYR A 89 11.99 13.96 -22.04
N TYR A 90 12.80 14.99 -22.09
CA TYR A 90 13.70 15.38 -21.01
C TYR A 90 13.10 16.57 -20.28
N ALA A 91 13.07 16.50 -18.96
CA ALA A 91 12.64 17.60 -18.09
C ALA A 91 13.84 18.50 -17.76
N CYS A 92 13.64 19.82 -17.76
CA CYS A 92 14.57 20.76 -17.14
C CYS A 92 14.25 20.92 -15.65
N ASP A 93 15.20 21.47 -14.92
CA ASP A 93 15.07 21.61 -13.45
C ASP A 93 13.88 22.45 -13.05
N SER A 94 13.58 23.53 -13.75
CA SER A 94 12.46 24.42 -13.44
C SER A 94 11.08 23.77 -13.60
N GLU A 95 10.94 22.78 -14.50
CA GLU A 95 9.69 22.05 -14.76
C GLU A 95 9.51 20.83 -13.85
N LEU A 96 10.57 20.38 -13.16
CA LEU A 96 10.59 19.09 -12.45
C LEU A 96 9.50 18.97 -11.38
N PHE A 97 9.31 20.00 -10.57
CA PHE A 97 8.26 19.99 -9.54
C PHE A 97 6.87 19.89 -10.14
N ASP A 98 6.58 20.67 -11.16
CA ASP A 98 5.25 20.75 -11.78
C ASP A 98 4.89 19.41 -12.45
N ILE A 99 5.85 18.78 -13.13
CA ILE A 99 5.71 17.43 -13.71
C ILE A 99 5.40 16.39 -12.63
N LEU A 100 6.16 16.40 -11.53
CA LEU A 100 5.94 15.45 -10.44
C LEU A 100 4.60 15.68 -9.75
N HIS A 101 4.21 16.95 -9.57
CA HIS A 101 2.95 17.32 -8.93
C HIS A 101 1.75 16.88 -9.79
N GLU A 102 1.78 17.14 -11.08
CA GLU A 102 0.71 16.74 -12.00
C GLU A 102 0.56 15.21 -12.05
N ALA A 103 1.66 14.49 -12.26
CA ALA A 103 1.66 13.03 -12.25
C ALA A 103 1.14 12.46 -10.93
N HIS A 104 1.52 13.06 -9.79
CA HIS A 104 1.09 12.61 -8.47
C HIS A 104 -0.42 12.76 -8.24
N ILE A 105 -1.00 13.87 -8.73
CA ILE A 105 -2.45 14.07 -8.66
C ILE A 105 -3.18 13.12 -9.59
N GLN A 106 -2.71 12.94 -10.82
CA GLN A 106 -3.32 12.05 -11.81
C GLN A 106 -3.43 10.61 -11.30
N ILE A 107 -2.41 10.12 -10.58
CA ILE A 107 -2.44 8.76 -9.99
C ILE A 107 -3.10 8.70 -8.60
N GLY A 108 -3.77 9.76 -8.14
CA GLY A 108 -4.49 9.81 -6.87
C GLY A 108 -3.61 9.69 -5.64
N HIS A 109 -2.52 10.44 -5.58
CA HIS A 109 -1.50 10.36 -4.52
C HIS A 109 -0.89 8.96 -4.37
N GLY A 110 -0.56 8.33 -5.48
CA GLY A 110 0.11 7.04 -5.52
C GLY A 110 1.51 7.08 -4.92
N GLY A 111 1.99 5.94 -4.45
CA GLY A 111 3.34 5.80 -3.91
C GLY A 111 4.43 5.82 -4.98
N ARG A 112 5.69 5.72 -4.50
CA ARG A 112 6.91 5.82 -5.32
C ARG A 112 6.88 4.97 -6.60
N ASP A 113 6.51 3.70 -6.51
CA ASP A 113 6.59 2.79 -7.65
C ASP A 113 5.54 3.11 -8.72
N ARG A 114 4.36 3.59 -8.32
CA ARG A 114 3.34 4.11 -9.25
C ARG A 114 3.82 5.40 -9.93
N MET A 115 4.41 6.32 -9.16
CA MET A 115 5.02 7.54 -9.69
C MET A 115 6.13 7.23 -10.69
N MET A 116 7.04 6.29 -10.37
CA MET A 116 8.11 5.86 -11.27
C MET A 116 7.58 5.33 -12.60
N LYS A 117 6.51 4.55 -12.57
CA LYS A 117 5.88 4.00 -13.77
C LYS A 117 5.24 5.11 -14.61
N GLU A 118 4.48 6.00 -13.99
CA GLU A 118 3.78 7.10 -14.66
C GLU A 118 4.75 8.07 -15.29
N VAL A 119 5.67 8.61 -14.49
CA VAL A 119 6.64 9.59 -14.96
C VAL A 119 7.62 8.97 -15.97
N GLY A 120 8.05 7.72 -15.75
CA GLY A 120 8.98 7.01 -16.64
C GLY A 120 8.41 6.70 -18.02
N SER A 121 7.08 6.71 -18.21
CA SER A 121 6.46 6.59 -19.53
C SER A 121 6.55 7.85 -20.38
N HIS A 122 6.81 9.01 -19.77
CA HIS A 122 6.83 10.30 -20.45
C HIS A 122 8.19 11.02 -20.37
N TYR A 123 8.98 10.77 -19.30
CA TYR A 123 10.23 11.48 -19.04
C TYR A 123 11.39 10.52 -18.80
N LYS A 124 12.55 10.83 -19.38
CA LYS A 124 13.75 9.96 -19.34
C LYS A 124 14.67 10.24 -18.16
N ASN A 125 14.75 11.47 -17.73
CA ASN A 125 15.78 11.93 -16.79
C ASN A 125 15.28 12.18 -15.35
N ILE A 126 14.02 11.87 -15.04
CA ILE A 126 13.51 11.98 -13.67
C ILE A 126 13.94 10.76 -12.87
N THR A 127 14.62 11.00 -11.75
CA THR A 127 15.20 9.94 -10.94
C THR A 127 14.27 9.49 -9.82
N ARG A 128 14.55 8.29 -9.31
CA ARG A 128 13.86 7.78 -8.11
C ARG A 128 14.00 8.72 -6.92
N LYS A 129 15.16 9.35 -6.77
CA LYS A 129 15.43 10.27 -5.65
C LYS A 129 14.59 11.55 -5.73
N ASP A 130 14.36 12.07 -6.93
CA ASP A 130 13.50 13.24 -7.15
C ASP A 130 12.06 12.93 -6.69
N ILE A 131 11.56 11.74 -7.05
CA ILE A 131 10.23 11.28 -6.67
C ILE A 131 10.14 11.07 -5.15
N GLU A 132 11.14 10.45 -4.52
CA GLU A 132 11.16 10.25 -3.07
C GLU A 132 11.15 11.59 -2.34
N THR A 133 11.98 12.55 -2.76
CA THR A 133 12.02 13.91 -2.19
C THR A 133 10.67 14.62 -2.34
N PHE A 134 10.01 14.49 -3.48
CA PHE A 134 8.68 15.05 -3.68
C PHE A 134 7.64 14.41 -2.76
N LEU A 135 7.63 13.09 -2.63
CA LEU A 135 6.67 12.36 -1.79
C LEU A 135 6.84 12.66 -0.29
N GLU A 136 8.08 12.89 0.17
CA GLU A 136 8.38 13.30 1.54
C GLU A 136 7.76 14.66 1.89
N LEU A 137 7.57 15.54 0.91
CA LEU A 137 6.99 16.87 1.09
C LEU A 137 5.46 16.91 0.90
N CYS A 138 4.86 15.86 0.33
CA CYS A 138 3.42 15.80 0.13
C CYS A 138 2.66 15.58 1.44
N GLU A 139 1.99 16.60 1.97
CA GLU A 139 1.25 16.54 3.23
C GLU A 139 0.20 15.42 3.25
N THR A 140 -0.57 15.26 2.18
CA THR A 140 -1.59 14.22 2.05
C THR A 140 -0.98 12.81 2.19
N CYS A 141 0.17 12.58 1.57
CA CYS A 141 0.88 11.31 1.67
C CYS A 141 1.46 11.08 3.06
N GLN A 142 2.01 12.13 3.68
CA GLN A 142 2.54 12.06 5.05
C GLN A 142 1.44 11.78 6.08
N GLN A 143 0.26 12.38 5.93
CA GLN A 143 -0.88 12.11 6.80
C GLN A 143 -1.36 10.66 6.67
N LYS A 144 -1.41 10.10 5.45
CA LYS A 144 -1.73 8.69 5.23
C LYS A 144 -0.73 7.74 5.90
N GLN A 145 0.57 8.06 5.86
CA GLN A 145 1.62 7.24 6.49
C GLN A 145 1.54 7.26 8.02
N LYS A 146 1.26 8.42 8.62
CA LYS A 146 1.13 8.55 10.09
C LYS A 146 0.00 7.70 10.67
N ASN A 147 -1.01 7.38 9.87
CA ASN A 147 -2.16 6.56 10.29
C ASN A 147 -1.92 5.05 10.17
N ILE A 148 -0.79 4.60 9.65
CA ILE A 148 -0.42 3.18 9.70
C ILE A 148 -0.02 2.87 11.15
N LYS A 149 -1.00 2.51 11.98
CA LYS A 149 -0.72 1.81 13.24
C LYS A 149 0.10 0.59 12.84
N LYS A 150 1.35 0.50 13.32
CA LYS A 150 2.12 -0.75 13.22
C LYS A 150 1.21 -1.85 13.71
N GLY A 151 0.84 -2.78 12.84
CA GLY A 151 -0.05 -3.87 13.18
C GLY A 151 0.46 -4.53 14.46
N ILE A 152 -0.43 -4.80 15.40
CA ILE A 152 -0.11 -5.57 16.59
C ILE A 152 0.58 -6.84 16.08
N VAL A 153 1.78 -7.11 16.55
CA VAL A 153 2.46 -8.37 16.24
C VAL A 153 1.62 -9.46 16.89
N VAL A 154 0.75 -10.07 16.12
CA VAL A 154 -0.10 -11.16 16.56
C VAL A 154 0.80 -12.37 16.71
N LYS A 155 1.14 -12.75 17.95
CA LYS A 155 1.71 -14.06 18.20
C LYS A 155 0.56 -15.08 18.08
N PRO A 156 0.64 -16.05 17.17
CA PRO A 156 -0.38 -17.09 17.08
C PRO A 156 -0.41 -17.88 18.39
N ILE A 157 -1.61 -18.15 18.88
CA ILE A 157 -1.79 -19.08 20.00
C ILE A 157 -1.57 -20.47 19.42
N ILE A 158 -0.51 -21.13 19.83
CA ILE A 158 -0.17 -22.49 19.39
C ILE A 158 -0.68 -23.46 20.45
N SER A 159 -1.47 -24.44 20.03
CA SER A 159 -1.89 -25.58 20.85
C SER A 159 -1.09 -26.79 20.41
N SER A 160 -0.60 -27.60 21.35
CA SER A 160 0.20 -28.79 21.06
C SER A 160 -0.59 -30.09 21.14
N GLU A 161 -1.78 -30.06 21.74
CA GLU A 161 -2.59 -31.25 21.99
C GLU A 161 -4.03 -31.03 21.49
N PHE A 162 -4.63 -32.12 20.97
CA PHE A 162 -6.03 -32.13 20.57
C PHE A 162 -6.91 -31.84 21.76
N ASN A 163 -7.94 -31.01 21.56
CA ASN A 163 -8.92 -30.63 22.56
C ASN A 163 -8.36 -29.94 23.83
N SER A 164 -7.08 -29.51 23.80
CA SER A 164 -6.51 -28.73 24.92
C SER A 164 -7.02 -27.30 24.96
N ARG A 165 -7.24 -26.70 23.79
CA ARG A 165 -7.83 -25.35 23.62
C ARG A 165 -8.87 -25.40 22.51
N CYS A 166 -10.06 -24.99 22.81
CA CYS A 166 -11.16 -24.92 21.85
C CYS A 166 -11.83 -23.57 21.88
N GLN A 167 -12.43 -23.20 20.76
CA GLN A 167 -13.21 -21.98 20.60
C GLN A 167 -14.67 -22.33 20.36
N VAL A 168 -15.57 -21.59 21.01
CA VAL A 168 -17.01 -21.64 20.75
C VAL A 168 -17.47 -20.27 20.21
N ASP A 169 -18.31 -20.32 19.19
CA ASP A 169 -18.92 -19.15 18.58
C ASP A 169 -20.37 -19.43 18.19
N LEU A 170 -21.20 -18.39 18.06
CA LEU A 170 -22.59 -18.48 17.67
C LEU A 170 -22.84 -17.68 16.39
N ILE A 171 -23.19 -18.39 15.32
CA ILE A 171 -23.58 -17.76 14.07
C ILE A 171 -25.09 -17.49 14.10
N ASP A 172 -25.47 -16.26 13.76
CA ASP A 172 -26.85 -15.81 13.74
C ASP A 172 -27.50 -16.03 12.37
N PHE A 173 -28.53 -16.87 12.32
CA PHE A 173 -29.34 -17.15 11.14
C PHE A 173 -30.80 -16.69 11.31
N GLN A 174 -31.10 -15.75 12.20
CA GLN A 174 -32.46 -15.26 12.42
C GLN A 174 -33.15 -14.71 11.17
N SER A 175 -32.36 -14.19 10.19
CA SER A 175 -32.87 -13.70 8.91
C SER A 175 -33.34 -14.83 7.98
N GLN A 176 -32.81 -16.06 8.14
CA GLN A 176 -33.15 -17.24 7.34
C GLN A 176 -33.10 -18.48 8.23
N PRO A 177 -34.08 -18.64 9.17
CA PRO A 177 -34.10 -19.76 10.11
C PRO A 177 -34.44 -21.06 9.38
N ASP A 178 -33.84 -22.17 9.84
CA ASP A 178 -34.22 -23.52 9.44
C ASP A 178 -35.19 -24.10 10.48
N VAL A 179 -36.49 -24.12 10.14
CA VAL A 179 -37.59 -24.48 11.00
C VAL A 179 -37.55 -23.63 12.31
N ASP A 180 -37.20 -24.22 13.42
CA ASP A 180 -37.09 -23.55 14.73
C ASP A 180 -35.66 -23.06 15.02
N ASN A 181 -34.68 -23.53 14.27
CA ASN A 181 -33.27 -23.24 14.53
C ASN A 181 -32.88 -21.88 13.95
N LYS A 182 -32.43 -20.99 14.81
CA LYS A 182 -32.08 -19.61 14.49
C LYS A 182 -30.60 -19.32 14.63
N PHE A 183 -29.85 -20.23 15.27
CA PHE A 183 -28.42 -20.08 15.52
C PHE A 183 -27.71 -21.39 15.23
N ILE A 184 -26.41 -21.28 14.88
CA ILE A 184 -25.51 -22.42 14.79
C ILE A 184 -24.37 -22.19 15.77
N MET A 185 -24.21 -23.11 16.73
CA MET A 185 -23.02 -23.14 17.57
C MET A 185 -21.89 -23.81 16.82
N VAL A 186 -20.76 -23.12 16.75
CA VAL A 186 -19.50 -23.60 16.19
C VAL A 186 -18.55 -23.90 17.33
N TYR A 187 -18.14 -25.16 17.48
CA TYR A 187 -17.09 -25.57 18.39
C TYR A 187 -15.87 -26.00 17.57
N GLN A 188 -14.71 -25.36 17.77
CA GLN A 188 -13.51 -25.61 16.99
C GLN A 188 -12.30 -25.90 17.87
N ASP A 189 -11.60 -26.99 17.59
CA ASP A 189 -10.30 -27.29 18.17
C ASP A 189 -9.20 -26.41 17.55
N HIS A 190 -8.35 -25.84 18.41
CA HIS A 190 -7.29 -24.92 17.96
C HIS A 190 -6.16 -25.61 17.23
N LEU A 191 -5.80 -26.85 17.56
CA LEU A 191 -4.72 -27.59 16.94
C LEU A 191 -5.12 -28.08 15.54
N THR A 192 -6.17 -28.89 15.47
CA THR A 192 -6.56 -29.60 14.26
C THR A 192 -7.48 -28.81 13.34
N LYS A 193 -8.08 -27.73 13.86
CA LYS A 193 -9.17 -26.99 13.22
C LYS A 193 -10.43 -27.82 12.98
N PHE A 194 -10.52 -28.98 13.66
CA PHE A 194 -11.72 -29.79 13.64
C PHE A 194 -12.89 -29.00 14.18
N VAL A 195 -14.02 -29.04 13.47
CA VAL A 195 -15.21 -28.25 13.79
C VAL A 195 -16.39 -29.16 14.03
N VAL A 196 -17.13 -28.88 15.13
CA VAL A 196 -18.46 -29.46 15.42
C VAL A 196 -19.48 -28.33 15.29
N LEU A 197 -20.52 -28.56 14.49
CA LEU A 197 -21.63 -27.64 14.30
C LEU A 197 -22.87 -28.22 14.97
N LYS A 198 -23.57 -27.40 15.79
CA LYS A 198 -24.81 -27.77 16.46
C LYS A 198 -25.88 -26.69 16.22
N PRO A 199 -27.10 -27.07 15.76
CA PRO A 199 -28.20 -26.14 15.64
C PRO A 199 -28.73 -25.75 17.00
N LEU A 200 -29.11 -24.47 17.17
CA LEU A 200 -29.72 -23.93 18.38
C LEU A 200 -30.98 -23.14 18.02
N LYS A 201 -32.00 -23.26 18.88
CA LYS A 201 -33.22 -22.46 18.76
C LYS A 201 -33.05 -21.06 19.32
N THR A 202 -32.29 -20.95 20.40
CA THR A 202 -32.01 -19.68 21.08
C THR A 202 -30.51 -19.55 21.38
N LYS A 203 -30.07 -18.34 21.70
CA LYS A 203 -28.70 -18.08 22.18
C LYS A 203 -28.62 -18.00 23.71
N ARG A 204 -29.54 -18.63 24.41
CA ARG A 204 -29.53 -18.63 25.87
C ARG A 204 -28.39 -19.49 26.41
N ALA A 205 -27.79 -19.05 27.50
CA ALA A 205 -26.64 -19.72 28.10
C ALA A 205 -26.96 -21.18 28.50
N GLU A 206 -28.18 -21.48 28.94
CA GLU A 206 -28.62 -22.82 29.27
C GLU A 206 -28.59 -23.79 28.10
N GLU A 207 -29.08 -23.34 26.91
CA GLU A 207 -29.11 -24.16 25.69
C GLU A 207 -27.70 -24.37 25.15
N VAL A 208 -26.86 -23.32 25.14
CA VAL A 208 -25.47 -23.43 24.77
C VAL A 208 -24.68 -24.35 25.68
N ALA A 209 -24.87 -24.23 27.01
CA ALA A 209 -24.23 -25.09 28.01
C ALA A 209 -24.63 -26.57 27.83
N HIS A 210 -25.92 -26.85 27.62
CA HIS A 210 -26.40 -28.20 27.35
C HIS A 210 -25.77 -28.79 26.08
N THR A 211 -25.69 -28.00 25.00
CA THR A 211 -25.12 -28.44 23.77
C THR A 211 -23.59 -28.65 23.88
N LEU A 212 -22.90 -27.83 24.67
CA LEU A 212 -21.48 -28.04 25.00
C LEU A 212 -21.25 -29.33 25.78
N LEU A 213 -22.14 -29.68 26.71
CA LEU A 213 -22.06 -30.95 27.44
C LEU A 213 -22.14 -32.14 26.50
N ASP A 214 -23.01 -32.12 25.49
CA ASP A 214 -23.05 -33.17 24.47
C ASP A 214 -21.70 -33.36 23.77
N ILE A 215 -21.04 -32.26 23.44
CA ILE A 215 -19.71 -32.28 22.80
C ILE A 215 -18.66 -32.82 23.78
N PHE A 216 -18.70 -32.37 25.04
CA PHE A 216 -17.73 -32.78 26.06
C PHE A 216 -17.85 -34.26 26.44
N THR A 217 -19.05 -34.84 26.36
CA THR A 217 -19.25 -36.29 26.57
C THR A 217 -18.63 -37.12 25.46
N LEU A 218 -18.48 -36.56 24.23
CA LEU A 218 -17.89 -37.25 23.10
C LEU A 218 -16.38 -37.04 22.99
N LEU A 219 -15.90 -35.80 23.18
CA LEU A 219 -14.51 -35.40 22.90
C LEU A 219 -13.69 -35.14 24.18
N GLY A 220 -14.33 -35.10 25.34
CA GLY A 220 -13.75 -34.58 26.59
C GLY A 220 -13.91 -33.07 26.69
N ALA A 221 -13.84 -32.53 27.91
CA ALA A 221 -13.85 -31.10 28.14
C ALA A 221 -12.45 -30.50 27.83
N PRO A 222 -12.37 -29.38 27.15
CA PRO A 222 -11.09 -28.74 26.85
C PRO A 222 -10.52 -28.08 28.12
N ALA A 223 -9.18 -28.02 28.22
CA ALA A 223 -8.53 -27.30 29.31
C ALA A 223 -8.80 -25.79 29.25
N ILE A 224 -8.95 -25.25 28.04
CA ILE A 224 -9.27 -23.84 27.78
C ILE A 224 -10.40 -23.77 26.77
N LEU A 225 -11.54 -23.25 27.17
CA LEU A 225 -12.65 -22.89 26.26
C LEU A 225 -12.68 -21.39 26.09
N GLN A 226 -12.56 -20.94 24.82
CA GLN A 226 -12.54 -19.54 24.46
C GLN A 226 -13.81 -19.16 23.70
N SER A 227 -14.40 -18.02 24.00
CA SER A 227 -15.48 -17.42 23.22
C SER A 227 -15.22 -15.94 23.00
N ASP A 228 -15.80 -15.37 21.96
CA ASP A 228 -15.74 -13.92 21.67
C ASP A 228 -16.88 -13.13 22.33
N ASN A 229 -17.86 -13.84 22.87
CA ASN A 229 -19.01 -13.25 23.54
C ASN A 229 -18.63 -12.56 24.84
N GLY A 230 -19.26 -11.40 25.09
CA GLY A 230 -19.00 -10.56 26.24
C GLY A 230 -19.03 -11.32 27.57
N ARG A 231 -18.39 -10.77 28.59
CA ARG A 231 -18.12 -11.39 29.89
C ARG A 231 -19.36 -12.05 30.55
N ASP A 232 -20.54 -11.44 30.41
CA ASP A 232 -21.77 -11.93 31.03
C ASP A 232 -22.26 -13.23 30.41
N PHE A 233 -22.11 -13.40 29.10
CA PHE A 233 -22.51 -14.62 28.41
C PHE A 233 -21.59 -15.79 28.78
N SER A 234 -20.27 -15.55 28.74
CA SER A 234 -19.27 -16.55 29.13
C SER A 234 -19.45 -17.02 30.60
N ASN A 235 -19.69 -16.10 31.54
CA ASN A 235 -19.88 -16.42 32.93
C ASN A 235 -21.13 -17.27 33.14
N ARG A 236 -22.23 -16.94 32.48
CA ARG A 236 -23.49 -17.72 32.60
C ARG A 236 -23.35 -19.13 32.02
N ILE A 237 -22.63 -19.29 30.90
CA ILE A 237 -22.35 -20.62 30.36
C ILE A 237 -21.53 -21.44 31.34
N ILE A 238 -20.48 -20.84 31.92
CA ILE A 238 -19.64 -21.53 32.92
C ILE A 238 -20.45 -21.91 34.18
N GLU A 239 -21.29 -21.03 34.66
CA GLU A 239 -22.16 -21.32 35.81
C GLU A 239 -23.10 -22.50 35.53
N ASN A 240 -23.74 -22.52 34.37
CA ASN A 240 -24.59 -23.64 33.97
C ASN A 240 -23.80 -24.93 33.80
N LEU A 241 -22.62 -24.89 33.16
CA LEU A 241 -21.75 -26.05 33.03
C LEU A 241 -21.33 -26.62 34.39
N LYS A 242 -20.97 -25.78 35.36
CA LYS A 242 -20.65 -26.20 36.73
C LYS A 242 -21.83 -26.87 37.43
N THR A 243 -23.04 -26.45 37.12
CA THR A 243 -24.24 -27.04 37.67
C THR A 243 -24.45 -28.48 37.20
N TYR A 244 -24.19 -28.73 35.94
CA TYR A 244 -24.33 -30.05 35.31
C TYR A 244 -23.10 -30.95 35.50
N TRP A 245 -21.91 -30.38 35.62
CA TRP A 245 -20.64 -31.12 35.72
C TRP A 245 -19.89 -30.77 37.00
N LYS A 246 -20.34 -31.36 38.10
CA LYS A 246 -19.93 -31.00 39.48
C LYS A 246 -18.45 -31.30 39.83
N ASN A 247 -17.73 -32.08 39.01
CA ASN A 247 -16.41 -32.61 39.35
C ASN A 247 -15.24 -31.97 38.54
N TYR A 248 -15.47 -30.90 37.78
CA TYR A 248 -14.41 -30.21 37.05
C TYR A 248 -14.11 -28.84 37.66
N SER A 249 -12.83 -28.55 37.91
CA SER A 249 -12.32 -27.22 38.22
C SER A 249 -12.04 -26.48 36.89
N TRP A 250 -12.87 -25.53 36.57
CA TRP A 250 -12.70 -24.63 35.42
C TRP A 250 -11.86 -23.42 35.80
#